data_b2861a0a084dffbfc5cc48efa66e408d
#
_entry.id   b2861a0a084dffbfc5cc48efa66e408d
#
_cell.length_a   1.000
_cell.length_b   1.000
_cell.length_c   1.000
_cell.angle_alpha   90.00
_cell.angle_beta   90.00
_cell.angle_gamma   90.00
#
_symmetry.space_group_name_H-M   'P 1'
#
loop_
_entity.id
_entity.type
_entity.pdbx_description
1 polymer ?
#
loop_
_entity_poly.entity_id
_entity_poly.type
_entity_poly.pdbx_seq_one_letter_code
_entity_poly.pdbx_strand_id
1 'polypeptide(L)'
;MTDLINAAKTGDVSTVESAIEQRTDVNAKDEEGATALTAAAEAGNSAIVQKLLAAGANVHSHDNDGWTALMSAAAAGHREIVQLLLEAGADVNAKTNFGLTALMSAAGSGRTEVVEVLVDKGSDIKAKDNNTWTALIWASSEGHKDVVEVLKVARDRN
;
A
#
# COMPACT_ATOMS: atom_id res chain seq x y z
N MET A 1 17.21 15.15 2.52
CA MET A 1 15.87 14.83 2.06
C MET A 1 15.79 13.45 1.47
N THR A 2 16.60 13.19 0.48
CA THR A 2 16.72 11.86 -0.09
C THR A 2 17.25 10.84 0.91
N ASP A 3 17.96 11.27 1.95
CA ASP A 3 18.56 10.37 2.95
C ASP A 3 17.51 9.60 3.75
N LEU A 4 16.42 10.26 4.18
CA LEU A 4 15.36 9.59 4.92
C LEU A 4 14.62 8.60 4.03
N ILE A 5 14.31 9.00 2.79
CA ILE A 5 13.64 8.12 1.83
C ILE A 5 14.52 6.92 1.47
N ASN A 6 15.81 7.16 1.22
CA ASN A 6 16.75 6.07 0.94
C ASN A 6 16.92 5.13 2.14
N ALA A 7 17.00 5.68 3.35
CA ALA A 7 17.09 4.88 4.57
C ALA A 7 15.86 4.00 4.75
N ALA A 8 14.68 4.56 4.48
CA ALA A 8 13.42 3.81 4.53
C ALA A 8 13.38 2.68 3.49
N LYS A 9 13.91 2.95 2.31
CA LYS A 9 13.97 1.98 1.20
C LYS A 9 14.94 0.83 1.48
N THR A 10 16.09 1.13 2.08
CA THR A 10 17.16 0.15 2.34
C THR A 10 17.06 -0.53 3.69
N GLY A 11 16.17 -0.07 4.56
CA GLY A 11 16.02 -0.64 5.90
C GLY A 11 17.01 -0.12 6.92
N ASP A 12 17.59 1.06 6.70
CA ASP A 12 18.54 1.68 7.64
C ASP A 12 17.79 2.37 8.79
N VAL A 13 17.46 1.59 9.80
CA VAL A 13 16.69 2.04 10.97
C VAL A 13 17.40 3.15 11.72
N SER A 14 18.73 3.06 11.87
CA SER A 14 19.53 4.08 12.57
C SER A 14 19.38 5.46 11.95
N THR A 15 19.49 5.56 10.64
CA THR A 15 19.34 6.82 9.90
C THR A 15 17.91 7.34 10.03
N VAL A 16 16.91 6.47 9.97
CA VAL A 16 15.50 6.86 10.17
C VAL A 16 15.29 7.43 11.57
N GLU A 17 15.78 6.75 12.61
CA GLU A 17 15.67 7.22 13.99
C GLU A 17 16.35 8.57 14.19
N SER A 18 17.55 8.73 13.65
CA SER A 18 18.32 9.98 13.72
C SER A 18 17.56 11.13 13.06
N ALA A 19 16.98 10.89 11.88
CA ALA A 19 16.18 11.90 11.17
C ALA A 19 14.95 12.32 11.97
N ILE A 20 14.26 11.36 12.61
CA ILE A 20 13.10 11.64 13.46
C ILE A 20 13.52 12.47 14.68
N GLU A 21 14.63 12.12 15.34
CA GLU A 21 15.16 12.87 16.48
C GLU A 21 15.53 14.31 16.12
N GLN A 22 16.05 14.50 14.91
CA GLN A 22 16.41 15.83 14.40
C GLN A 22 15.22 16.61 13.89
N ARG A 23 14.01 16.06 14.03
CA ARG A 23 12.75 16.66 13.56
C ARG A 23 12.74 16.97 12.07
N THR A 24 13.39 16.12 11.29
CA THR A 24 13.31 16.16 9.84
C THR A 24 11.85 15.98 9.39
N ASP A 25 11.43 16.67 8.33
CA ASP A 25 10.09 16.51 7.80
C ASP A 25 9.91 15.09 7.24
N VAL A 26 9.19 14.24 8.00
CA VAL A 26 8.94 12.85 7.61
C VAL A 26 8.02 12.74 6.39
N ASN A 27 7.33 13.83 6.03
CA ASN A 27 6.41 13.87 4.89
C ASN A 27 7.02 14.50 3.64
N ALA A 28 8.33 14.79 3.65
CA ALA A 28 9.01 15.31 2.47
C ALA A 28 8.94 14.32 1.31
N LYS A 29 8.73 14.85 0.12
CA LYS A 29 8.60 14.06 -1.11
C LYS A 29 9.84 14.19 -1.98
N ASP A 30 10.20 13.13 -2.69
CA ASP A 30 11.21 13.18 -3.74
C ASP A 30 10.61 13.66 -5.06
N GLU A 31 11.38 13.61 -6.13
CA GLU A 31 10.96 14.05 -7.47
C GLU A 31 9.78 13.24 -8.03
N GLU A 32 9.64 11.99 -7.60
CA GLU A 32 8.55 11.10 -8.01
C GLU A 32 7.32 11.25 -7.11
N GLY A 33 7.42 12.08 -6.08
CA GLY A 33 6.35 12.28 -5.10
C GLY A 33 6.32 11.22 -4.00
N ALA A 34 7.32 10.36 -3.94
CA ALA A 34 7.40 9.33 -2.89
C ALA A 34 7.82 9.94 -1.56
N THR A 35 7.30 9.39 -0.47
CA THR A 35 7.69 9.72 0.90
C THR A 35 8.47 8.56 1.52
N ALA A 36 9.07 8.80 2.68
CA ALA A 36 9.72 7.73 3.44
C ALA A 36 8.74 6.61 3.76
N LEU A 37 7.48 6.95 4.09
CA LEU A 37 6.45 5.95 4.39
C LEU A 37 6.15 5.05 3.18
N THR A 38 5.98 5.64 1.99
CA THR A 38 5.71 4.86 0.78
C THR A 38 6.91 3.96 0.45
N ALA A 39 8.13 4.46 0.60
CA ALA A 39 9.35 3.68 0.35
C ALA A 39 9.49 2.49 1.32
N ALA A 40 9.24 2.72 2.61
CA ALA A 40 9.30 1.67 3.63
C ALA A 40 8.22 0.61 3.43
N ALA A 41 7.02 1.05 3.04
CA ALA A 41 5.89 0.15 2.78
C ALA A 41 6.18 -0.77 1.59
N GLU A 42 6.71 -0.24 0.52
CA GLU A 42 7.09 -1.02 -0.66
C GLU A 42 8.20 -2.01 -0.34
N ALA A 43 9.20 -1.57 0.43
CA ALA A 43 10.36 -2.39 0.77
C ALA A 43 10.06 -3.46 1.82
N GLY A 44 8.94 -3.38 2.54
CA GLY A 44 8.58 -4.36 3.56
C GLY A 44 9.20 -4.11 4.93
N ASN A 45 9.61 -2.89 5.23
CA ASN A 45 10.27 -2.54 6.49
C ASN A 45 9.25 -2.14 7.56
N SER A 46 8.60 -3.11 8.19
CA SER A 46 7.54 -2.89 9.19
C SER A 46 7.98 -2.00 10.35
N ALA A 47 9.19 -2.20 10.86
CA ALA A 47 9.71 -1.40 11.98
C ALA A 47 9.83 0.08 11.60
N ILE A 48 10.28 0.37 10.39
CA ILE A 48 10.41 1.74 9.88
C ILE A 48 9.02 2.35 9.65
N VAL A 49 8.08 1.58 9.08
CA VAL A 49 6.69 2.03 8.92
C VAL A 49 6.11 2.46 10.27
N GLN A 50 6.28 1.63 11.31
CA GLN A 50 5.80 1.95 12.66
C GLN A 50 6.42 3.24 13.20
N LYS A 51 7.73 3.41 13.04
CA LYS A 51 8.45 4.61 13.51
C LYS A 51 7.99 5.87 12.77
N LEU A 52 7.81 5.78 11.48
CA LEU A 52 7.34 6.90 10.66
C LEU A 52 5.91 7.30 11.02
N LEU A 53 5.02 6.32 11.20
CA LEU A 53 3.65 6.59 11.62
C LEU A 53 3.61 7.26 12.99
N ALA A 54 4.41 6.78 13.95
CA ALA A 54 4.52 7.38 15.28
C ALA A 54 5.07 8.81 15.23
N ALA A 55 5.88 9.14 14.22
CA ALA A 55 6.45 10.46 14.03
C ALA A 55 5.55 11.40 13.20
N GLY A 56 4.35 10.98 12.85
CA GLY A 56 3.39 11.82 12.13
C GLY A 56 3.41 11.69 10.62
N ALA A 57 3.93 10.58 10.09
CA ALA A 57 3.87 10.35 8.64
C ALA A 57 2.41 10.32 8.17
N ASN A 58 2.14 10.99 7.06
CA ASN A 58 0.81 11.09 6.48
C ASN A 58 0.48 9.83 5.68
N VAL A 59 -0.41 9.01 6.21
CA VAL A 59 -0.83 7.75 5.56
C VAL A 59 -1.55 7.97 4.24
N HIS A 60 -2.06 9.18 3.99
CA HIS A 60 -2.77 9.54 2.75
C HIS A 60 -1.87 10.10 1.65
N SER A 61 -0.58 10.29 1.91
CA SER A 61 0.36 10.77 0.90
C SER A 61 0.41 9.81 -0.29
N HIS A 62 0.51 10.37 -1.47
CA HIS A 62 0.62 9.60 -2.70
C HIS A 62 1.72 10.17 -3.60
N ASP A 63 2.26 9.36 -4.48
CA ASP A 63 3.23 9.80 -5.47
C ASP A 63 2.56 10.52 -6.65
N ASN A 64 3.34 10.84 -7.69
CA ASN A 64 2.84 11.57 -8.86
C ASN A 64 1.80 10.80 -9.67
N ASP A 65 1.76 9.48 -9.54
CA ASP A 65 0.76 8.62 -10.19
C ASP A 65 -0.44 8.33 -9.29
N GLY A 66 -0.43 8.84 -8.08
CA GLY A 66 -1.49 8.62 -7.10
C GLY A 66 -1.34 7.35 -6.25
N TRP A 67 -0.17 6.71 -6.26
CA TRP A 67 0.09 5.54 -5.43
C TRP A 67 0.27 5.92 -3.96
N THR A 68 -0.49 5.29 -3.09
CA THR A 68 -0.35 5.44 -1.63
C THR A 68 0.55 4.34 -1.07
N ALA A 69 0.99 4.51 0.19
CA ALA A 69 1.75 3.46 0.88
C ALA A 69 0.96 2.14 0.96
N LEU A 70 -0.36 2.21 1.18
CA LEU A 70 -1.22 1.03 1.22
C LEU A 70 -1.17 0.24 -0.09
N MET A 71 -1.25 0.93 -1.22
CA MET A 71 -1.20 0.30 -2.54
C MET A 71 0.14 -0.37 -2.78
N SER A 72 1.24 0.29 -2.42
CA SER A 72 2.59 -0.25 -2.57
C SER A 72 2.81 -1.49 -1.72
N ALA A 73 2.39 -1.45 -0.45
CA ALA A 73 2.47 -2.61 0.44
C ALA A 73 1.60 -3.77 -0.06
N ALA A 74 0.42 -3.46 -0.57
CA ALA A 74 -0.52 -4.46 -1.10
C ALA A 74 0.06 -5.17 -2.33
N ALA A 75 0.58 -4.42 -3.29
CA ALA A 75 1.19 -4.98 -4.50
C ALA A 75 2.41 -5.86 -4.16
N ALA A 76 3.20 -5.45 -3.17
CA ALA A 76 4.38 -6.20 -2.74
C ALA A 76 4.05 -7.40 -1.83
N GLY A 77 2.82 -7.50 -1.33
CA GLY A 77 2.37 -8.62 -0.50
C GLY A 77 2.76 -8.51 0.98
N HIS A 78 3.01 -7.30 1.48
CA HIS A 78 3.40 -7.06 2.87
C HIS A 78 2.17 -6.94 3.77
N ARG A 79 1.61 -8.07 4.14
CA ARG A 79 0.37 -8.17 4.93
C ARG A 79 0.41 -7.35 6.23
N GLU A 80 1.48 -7.47 7.01
CA GLU A 80 1.60 -6.76 8.28
C GLU A 80 1.56 -5.25 8.08
N ILE A 81 2.25 -4.74 7.05
CA ILE A 81 2.27 -3.31 6.74
C ILE A 81 0.90 -2.85 6.27
N VAL A 82 0.22 -3.65 5.45
CA VAL A 82 -1.17 -3.35 5.04
C VAL A 82 -2.05 -3.17 6.28
N GLN A 83 -1.95 -4.07 7.25
CA GLN A 83 -2.70 -3.97 8.50
C GLN A 83 -2.34 -2.71 9.29
N LEU A 84 -1.05 -2.41 9.43
CA LEU A 84 -0.58 -1.20 10.13
C LEU A 84 -1.12 0.07 9.49
N LEU A 85 -1.08 0.16 8.17
CA LEU A 85 -1.56 1.33 7.44
C LEU A 85 -3.08 1.50 7.58
N LEU A 86 -3.84 0.41 7.51
CA LEU A 86 -5.29 0.45 7.70
C LEU A 86 -5.65 0.88 9.13
N GLU A 87 -4.93 0.38 10.12
CA GLU A 87 -5.10 0.80 11.52
C GLU A 87 -4.78 2.29 11.72
N ALA A 88 -3.85 2.81 10.93
CA ALA A 88 -3.49 4.23 10.96
C ALA A 88 -4.46 5.12 10.16
N GLY A 89 -5.50 4.54 9.58
CA GLY A 89 -6.55 5.29 8.88
C GLY A 89 -6.38 5.40 7.37
N ALA A 90 -5.55 4.57 6.74
CA ALA A 90 -5.43 4.56 5.29
C ALA A 90 -6.78 4.27 4.64
N ASP A 91 -7.07 4.97 3.53
CA ASP A 91 -8.31 4.75 2.78
C ASP A 91 -8.18 3.48 1.94
N VAL A 92 -8.92 2.45 2.33
CA VAL A 92 -8.91 1.13 1.66
C VAL A 92 -9.37 1.23 0.20
N ASN A 93 -10.17 2.23 -0.13
CA ASN A 93 -10.76 2.41 -1.47
C ASN A 93 -10.16 3.57 -2.27
N ALA A 94 -9.03 4.13 -1.83
CA ALA A 94 -8.33 5.16 -2.59
C ALA A 94 -7.94 4.63 -3.98
N LYS A 95 -7.92 5.52 -4.96
CA LYS A 95 -7.58 5.17 -6.35
C LYS A 95 -6.37 5.96 -6.83
N THR A 96 -5.54 5.32 -7.65
CA THR A 96 -4.47 6.00 -8.39
C THR A 96 -5.09 6.84 -9.51
N ASN A 97 -4.24 7.58 -10.24
CA ASN A 97 -4.66 8.33 -11.43
C ASN A 97 -5.21 7.43 -12.53
N PHE A 98 -4.88 6.13 -12.48
CA PHE A 98 -5.36 5.12 -13.43
C PHE A 98 -6.61 4.38 -12.92
N GLY A 99 -7.13 4.79 -11.78
CA GLY A 99 -8.29 4.15 -11.17
C GLY A 99 -7.99 2.86 -10.40
N LEU A 100 -6.72 2.54 -10.17
CA LEU A 100 -6.32 1.33 -9.45
C LEU A 100 -6.54 1.48 -7.95
N THR A 101 -7.06 0.45 -7.31
CA THR A 101 -7.18 0.35 -5.85
C THR A 101 -6.12 -0.59 -5.30
N ALA A 102 -5.93 -0.57 -3.98
CA ALA A 102 -5.04 -1.53 -3.31
C ALA A 102 -5.46 -2.97 -3.60
N LEU A 103 -6.77 -3.23 -3.62
CA LEU A 103 -7.31 -4.57 -3.91
C LEU A 103 -6.92 -5.04 -5.31
N MET A 104 -7.04 -4.16 -6.31
CA MET A 104 -6.65 -4.49 -7.70
C MET A 104 -5.16 -4.81 -7.79
N SER A 105 -4.32 -4.02 -7.11
CA SER A 105 -2.87 -4.23 -7.08
C SER A 105 -2.49 -5.57 -6.45
N ALA A 106 -3.10 -5.89 -5.32
CA ALA A 106 -2.87 -7.17 -4.64
C ALA A 106 -3.38 -8.34 -5.48
N ALA A 107 -4.56 -8.19 -6.09
CA ALA A 107 -5.18 -9.23 -6.92
C ALA A 107 -4.34 -9.53 -8.16
N GLY A 108 -3.91 -8.51 -8.87
CA GLY A 108 -3.08 -8.65 -10.07
C GLY A 108 -1.69 -9.21 -9.76
N SER A 109 -1.19 -9.00 -8.55
CA SER A 109 0.10 -9.51 -8.08
C SER A 109 0.01 -10.89 -7.41
N GLY A 110 -1.20 -11.45 -7.25
CA GLY A 110 -1.40 -12.76 -6.64
C GLY A 110 -1.19 -12.80 -5.13
N ARG A 111 -1.39 -11.69 -4.43
CA ARG A 111 -1.18 -11.58 -2.99
C ARG A 111 -2.42 -11.99 -2.22
N THR A 112 -2.69 -13.28 -2.17
CA THR A 112 -3.93 -13.86 -1.62
C THR A 112 -4.24 -13.39 -0.20
N GLU A 113 -3.26 -13.46 0.71
CA GLU A 113 -3.45 -13.05 2.10
C GLU A 113 -3.79 -11.57 2.23
N VAL A 114 -3.15 -10.73 1.42
CA VAL A 114 -3.44 -9.29 1.40
C VAL A 114 -4.84 -9.04 0.86
N VAL A 115 -5.24 -9.75 -0.19
CA VAL A 115 -6.60 -9.66 -0.74
C VAL A 115 -7.63 -9.98 0.36
N GLU A 116 -7.41 -11.03 1.13
CA GLU A 116 -8.29 -11.40 2.24
C GLU A 116 -8.43 -10.27 3.26
N VAL A 117 -7.30 -9.67 3.67
CA VAL A 117 -7.30 -8.55 4.61
C VAL A 117 -8.07 -7.37 4.05
N LEU A 118 -7.80 -6.99 2.80
CA LEU A 118 -8.46 -5.85 2.17
C LEU A 118 -9.97 -6.06 2.04
N VAL A 119 -10.41 -7.25 1.66
CA VAL A 119 -11.84 -7.59 1.59
C VAL A 119 -12.48 -7.47 2.97
N ASP A 120 -11.84 -8.03 4.01
CA ASP A 120 -12.36 -7.97 5.38
C ASP A 120 -12.43 -6.53 5.91
N LYS A 121 -11.60 -5.64 5.40
CA LYS A 121 -11.55 -4.23 5.82
C LYS A 121 -12.39 -3.31 4.95
N GLY A 122 -13.23 -3.86 4.10
CA GLY A 122 -14.22 -3.08 3.37
C GLY A 122 -13.82 -2.60 1.98
N SER A 123 -12.85 -3.25 1.34
CA SER A 123 -12.54 -2.94 -0.07
C SER A 123 -13.78 -3.10 -0.94
N ASP A 124 -13.99 -2.15 -1.84
CA ASP A 124 -15.04 -2.24 -2.86
C ASP A 124 -14.60 -3.23 -3.95
N ILE A 125 -15.10 -4.46 -3.87
CA ILE A 125 -14.74 -5.52 -4.82
C ILE A 125 -15.28 -5.27 -6.22
N LYS A 126 -16.26 -4.36 -6.37
CA LYS A 126 -16.89 -4.02 -7.65
C LYS A 126 -16.23 -2.80 -8.32
N ALA A 127 -15.31 -2.14 -7.64
CA ALA A 127 -14.62 -0.98 -8.20
C ALA A 127 -13.93 -1.34 -9.52
N LYS A 128 -13.93 -0.40 -10.44
CA LYS A 128 -13.33 -0.56 -11.77
C LYS A 128 -12.24 0.49 -11.96
N ASP A 129 -11.16 0.10 -12.61
CA ASP A 129 -10.13 1.04 -13.03
C ASP A 129 -10.56 1.79 -14.30
N ASN A 130 -9.66 2.62 -14.85
CA ASN A 130 -9.97 3.41 -16.05
C ASN A 130 -10.19 2.57 -17.30
N ASN A 131 -9.80 1.30 -17.26
CA ASN A 131 -10.04 0.32 -18.34
C ASN A 131 -11.25 -0.55 -18.05
N THR A 132 -12.04 -0.22 -17.04
CA THR A 132 -13.23 -0.97 -16.60
C THR A 132 -12.92 -2.33 -15.96
N TRP A 133 -11.68 -2.57 -15.57
CA TRP A 133 -11.29 -3.83 -14.95
C TRP A 133 -11.52 -3.79 -13.43
N THR A 134 -12.09 -4.88 -12.92
CA THR A 134 -12.23 -5.11 -11.48
C THR A 134 -11.03 -5.91 -10.96
N ALA A 135 -10.91 -6.03 -9.64
CA ALA A 135 -9.89 -6.89 -9.03
C ALA A 135 -9.98 -8.34 -9.52
N LEU A 136 -11.22 -8.86 -9.70
CA LEU A 136 -11.44 -10.21 -10.21
C LEU A 136 -10.88 -10.39 -11.62
N ILE A 137 -11.08 -9.40 -12.50
CA ILE A 137 -10.56 -9.43 -13.86
C ILE A 137 -9.02 -9.40 -13.81
N TRP A 138 -8.42 -8.56 -12.97
CA TRP A 138 -6.98 -8.51 -12.80
C TRP A 138 -6.41 -9.87 -12.37
N ALA A 139 -7.00 -10.49 -11.35
CA ALA A 139 -6.57 -11.80 -10.88
C ALA A 139 -6.70 -12.89 -11.94
N SER A 140 -7.81 -12.89 -12.66
CA SER A 140 -8.08 -13.86 -13.74
C SER A 140 -7.10 -13.71 -14.90
N SER A 141 -6.85 -12.47 -15.31
CA SER A 141 -5.92 -12.17 -16.40
C SER A 141 -4.51 -12.63 -16.11
N GLU A 142 -4.08 -12.49 -14.85
CA GLU A 142 -2.75 -12.88 -14.42
C GLU A 142 -2.66 -14.34 -13.96
N GLY A 143 -3.77 -15.08 -13.98
CA GLY A 143 -3.79 -16.50 -13.65
C GLY A 143 -3.73 -16.83 -12.17
N HIS A 144 -4.12 -15.89 -11.29
CA HIS A 144 -4.07 -16.08 -9.83
C HIS A 144 -5.36 -16.74 -9.32
N LYS A 145 -5.44 -18.05 -9.43
CA LYS A 145 -6.64 -18.84 -9.12
C LYS A 145 -7.10 -18.71 -7.66
N ASP A 146 -6.18 -18.67 -6.71
CA ASP A 146 -6.52 -18.55 -5.30
C ASP A 146 -7.19 -17.19 -5.01
N VAL A 147 -6.67 -16.13 -5.61
CA VAL A 147 -7.26 -14.79 -5.48
C VAL A 147 -8.66 -14.77 -6.12
N VAL A 148 -8.79 -15.38 -7.28
CA VAL A 148 -10.10 -15.49 -7.97
C VAL A 148 -11.13 -16.14 -7.05
N GLU A 149 -10.77 -17.23 -6.38
CA GLU A 149 -11.68 -17.91 -5.44
C GLU A 149 -12.08 -17.02 -4.27
N VAL A 150 -11.12 -16.35 -3.65
CA VAL A 150 -11.39 -15.41 -2.55
C VAL A 150 -12.37 -14.34 -2.99
N LEU A 151 -12.15 -13.73 -4.16
CA LEU A 151 -13.00 -12.66 -4.67
C LEU A 151 -14.38 -13.15 -5.05
N LYS A 152 -14.52 -14.35 -5.60
CA LYS A 152 -15.82 -14.95 -5.90
C LYS A 152 -16.62 -15.21 -4.63
N VAL A 153 -16.00 -15.76 -3.61
CA VAL A 153 -16.65 -16.00 -2.32
C VAL A 153 -17.11 -14.68 -1.70
N ALA A 154 -16.27 -13.65 -1.74
CA ALA A 154 -16.61 -12.32 -1.23
C ALA A 154 -17.78 -11.70 -2.01
N ARG A 155 -17.78 -11.84 -3.33
CA ARG A 155 -18.87 -11.36 -4.21
C ARG A 155 -20.19 -12.03 -3.85
N ASP A 156 -20.16 -13.34 -3.64
CA ASP A 156 -21.36 -14.14 -3.39
C ASP A 156 -21.97 -13.92 -2.01
N ARG A 157 -21.19 -13.38 -1.06
CA ARG A 157 -21.69 -12.98 0.27
C ARG A 157 -22.51 -11.70 0.24
N ASN A 158 -22.30 -10.88 -0.75
CA ASN A 158 -22.97 -9.60 -0.93
C ASN A 158 -24.11 -9.76 -1.94
#